data_002d71fe9df4b1c9dcb5c4b2c6e93f18
#
_entry.id   002d71fe9df4b1c9dcb5c4b2c6e93f18
#
_cell.length_a   1.000
_cell.length_b   1.000
_cell.length_c   1.000
_cell.angle_alpha   90.00
_cell.angle_beta   90.00
_cell.angle_gamma   90.00
#
_symmetry.space_group_name_H-M   'P 1'
#
loop_
_entity.id
_entity.type
_entity.pdbx_description
1 polymer ?
#
loop_
_entity_poly.entity_id
_entity_poly.type
_entity_poly.pdbx_seq_one_letter_code
_entity_poly.pdbx_strand_id
1 'polypeptide(L)'
;MKRMLRALYHVTKLLLIPLCLVLTFVYAMLQGGFVSWFLFYSMVPIGLYSLLLPFYALRNAEVKRITNQDEYVAGEPFVSTITIKRKFPFPLLYLVIEDELPPHFTNCRQTKMNKAILFPGLKRNFSFQYAIDTIPRGEHTFSSVRVKTGDLFGMMEKEVTFSVPDTFLVYPQYVDITYQQLENHFEQGALSANINLVKDSTISVGVRDYKPGDRFSWIDWKATARTNNIMTKEFEQQRSHNIMIFIDRTESPLFESVVTFTASIVRAVLKQNSPASFVSVGKERTFFPLDNGDSQLQQIFCHLAKVQADSVFPLSRSVEMELRKIYEPVTIILVTSDLSPDIQKAADYAAIQNRKLLVFIVKEKPNQLSHQELSILETLQKRKIFVNVVYENRYTNVFFEVSK
;
A
#
# COMPACT_ATOMS: atom_id res chain seq x y z
N MET A 1 19.24 -38.19 5.18
CA MET A 1 19.95 -38.25 6.48
C MET A 1 19.19 -37.51 7.58
N LYS A 2 18.88 -36.20 7.49
CA LYS A 2 18.17 -35.43 8.54
C LYS A 2 16.76 -35.96 8.90
N ARG A 3 15.97 -36.46 7.94
CA ARG A 3 14.64 -37.07 8.21
C ARG A 3 14.72 -38.36 8.97
N MET A 4 15.71 -39.20 8.67
CA MET A 4 15.93 -40.48 9.32
C MET A 4 16.41 -40.30 10.78
N LEU A 5 17.28 -39.33 11.03
CA LEU A 5 17.72 -38.96 12.39
C LEU A 5 16.56 -38.40 13.25
N ARG A 6 15.66 -37.60 12.68
CA ARG A 6 14.48 -37.14 13.42
C ARG A 6 13.50 -38.28 13.72
N ALA A 7 13.26 -39.17 12.76
CA ALA A 7 12.42 -40.36 13.01
C ALA A 7 13.01 -41.24 14.13
N LEU A 8 14.32 -41.49 14.11
CA LEU A 8 15.00 -42.25 15.14
C LEU A 8 14.88 -41.57 16.51
N TYR A 9 15.03 -40.25 16.58
CA TYR A 9 14.87 -39.47 17.80
C TYR A 9 13.44 -39.53 18.36
N HIS A 10 12.39 -39.51 17.52
CA HIS A 10 11.02 -39.69 17.97
C HIS A 10 10.76 -41.13 18.48
N VAL A 11 11.33 -42.13 17.81
CA VAL A 11 11.20 -43.54 18.23
C VAL A 11 11.90 -43.79 19.56
N THR A 12 13.10 -43.25 19.75
CA THR A 12 13.80 -43.38 21.04
C THR A 12 13.06 -42.73 22.19
N LYS A 13 12.47 -41.53 21.99
CA LYS A 13 11.62 -40.89 22.98
C LYS A 13 10.35 -41.68 23.29
N LEU A 14 9.73 -42.26 22.27
CA LEU A 14 8.52 -43.10 22.44
C LEU A 14 8.84 -44.36 23.27
N LEU A 15 10.01 -44.96 23.10
CA LEU A 15 10.44 -46.15 23.86
C LEU A 15 10.87 -45.81 25.31
N LEU A 16 11.32 -44.58 25.54
CA LEU A 16 11.78 -44.16 26.88
C LEU A 16 10.61 -44.05 27.88
N ILE A 17 9.42 -43.68 27.43
CA ILE A 17 8.23 -43.56 28.30
C ILE A 17 7.82 -44.92 28.89
N PRO A 18 7.55 -45.98 28.08
CA PRO A 18 7.22 -47.30 28.64
C PRO A 18 8.39 -47.88 29.46
N LEU A 19 9.64 -47.60 29.08
CA LEU A 19 10.79 -48.02 29.86
C LEU A 19 10.76 -47.41 31.26
N CYS A 20 10.50 -46.13 31.41
CA CYS A 20 10.33 -45.44 32.70
C CYS A 20 9.18 -46.05 33.51
N LEU A 21 8.05 -46.38 32.87
CA LEU A 21 6.91 -47.02 33.54
C LEU A 21 7.28 -48.46 34.05
N VAL A 22 8.00 -49.22 33.25
CA VAL A 22 8.48 -50.56 33.65
C VAL A 22 9.47 -50.45 34.79
N LEU A 23 10.42 -49.53 34.75
CA LEU A 23 11.39 -49.30 35.81
C LEU A 23 10.74 -48.91 37.14
N THR A 24 9.75 -47.98 37.10
CA THR A 24 8.99 -47.57 38.30
C THR A 24 8.14 -48.70 38.84
N PHE A 25 7.58 -49.55 37.97
CA PHE A 25 6.85 -50.76 38.35
C PHE A 25 7.76 -51.79 39.04
N VAL A 26 8.91 -52.12 38.46
CA VAL A 26 9.89 -53.04 39.00
C VAL A 26 10.40 -52.53 40.38
N TYR A 27 10.68 -51.22 40.48
CA TYR A 27 11.04 -50.59 41.75
C TYR A 27 9.95 -50.73 42.80
N ALA A 28 8.67 -50.52 42.46
CA ALA A 28 7.55 -50.69 43.35
C ALA A 28 7.36 -52.14 43.85
N MET A 29 7.59 -53.10 42.94
CA MET A 29 7.55 -54.53 43.27
C MET A 29 8.69 -54.98 44.18
N LEU A 30 9.90 -54.51 43.98
CA LEU A 30 11.09 -54.90 44.74
C LEU A 30 11.09 -54.25 46.11
N GLN A 31 10.72 -53.01 46.26
CA GLN A 31 10.80 -52.27 47.54
C GLN A 31 9.53 -52.39 48.40
N GLY A 32 8.37 -52.64 47.80
CA GLY A 32 7.14 -53.02 48.50
C GLY A 32 6.60 -52.04 49.52
N GLY A 33 6.80 -50.71 49.39
CA GLY A 33 6.35 -49.71 50.36
C GLY A 33 5.30 -48.77 49.78
N PHE A 34 4.57 -48.03 50.63
CA PHE A 34 3.59 -47.07 50.22
C PHE A 34 4.17 -46.02 49.22
N VAL A 35 5.37 -45.52 49.47
CA VAL A 35 6.04 -44.50 48.68
C VAL A 35 6.35 -44.99 47.26
N SER A 36 6.82 -46.24 47.12
CA SER A 36 7.16 -46.80 45.83
C SER A 36 5.91 -47.02 44.94
N TRP A 37 4.83 -47.54 45.53
CA TRP A 37 3.55 -47.67 44.85
C TRP A 37 2.90 -46.33 44.52
N PHE A 38 3.01 -45.35 45.42
CA PHE A 38 2.55 -43.96 45.13
C PHE A 38 3.28 -43.37 43.95
N LEU A 39 4.62 -43.52 43.86
CA LEU A 39 5.40 -43.06 42.71
C LEU A 39 4.93 -43.71 41.41
N PHE A 40 4.72 -45.02 41.39
CA PHE A 40 4.22 -45.73 40.22
C PHE A 40 2.84 -45.23 39.79
N TYR A 41 1.86 -45.16 40.69
CA TYR A 41 0.52 -44.71 40.40
C TYR A 41 0.45 -43.24 39.94
N SER A 42 1.35 -42.38 40.41
CA SER A 42 1.43 -41.01 39.95
C SER A 42 2.03 -40.89 38.52
N MET A 43 2.92 -41.83 38.15
CA MET A 43 3.54 -41.87 36.82
C MET A 43 2.65 -42.52 35.75
N VAL A 44 1.77 -43.41 36.10
CA VAL A 44 0.87 -44.11 35.15
C VAL A 44 0.01 -43.17 34.33
N PRO A 45 -0.75 -42.21 34.90
CA PRO A 45 -1.61 -41.30 34.10
C PRO A 45 -0.79 -40.40 33.19
N ILE A 46 0.37 -39.96 33.60
CA ILE A 46 1.29 -39.12 32.80
C ILE A 46 1.88 -39.94 31.65
N GLY A 47 2.37 -41.12 31.90
CA GLY A 47 2.90 -42.01 30.88
C GLY A 47 1.83 -42.43 29.87
N LEU A 48 0.65 -42.78 30.36
CA LEU A 48 -0.50 -43.12 29.47
C LEU A 48 -0.90 -41.94 28.57
N TYR A 49 -0.95 -40.73 29.13
CA TYR A 49 -1.22 -39.52 28.34
C TYR A 49 -0.17 -39.31 27.24
N SER A 50 1.13 -39.41 27.61
CA SER A 50 2.23 -39.22 26.64
C SER A 50 2.25 -40.31 25.56
N LEU A 51 1.83 -41.54 25.87
CA LEU A 51 1.66 -42.61 24.88
C LEU A 51 0.47 -42.44 23.96
N LEU A 52 -0.63 -41.84 24.43
CA LEU A 52 -1.84 -41.60 23.64
C LEU A 52 -1.75 -40.37 22.74
N LEU A 53 -0.96 -39.35 23.11
CA LEU A 53 -0.83 -38.10 22.39
C LEU A 53 -0.40 -38.25 20.91
N PRO A 54 0.57 -39.13 20.54
CA PRO A 54 0.94 -39.33 19.14
C PRO A 54 -0.19 -39.84 18.24
N PHE A 55 -1.12 -40.63 18.82
CA PHE A 55 -2.27 -41.19 18.09
C PHE A 55 -3.38 -40.16 17.87
N TYR A 56 -3.38 -39.05 18.64
CA TYR A 56 -4.37 -38.00 18.46
C TYR A 56 -4.23 -37.35 17.07
N ALA A 57 -5.30 -37.38 16.29
CA ALA A 57 -5.34 -36.85 14.93
C ALA A 57 -5.51 -35.33 14.89
N LEU A 58 -4.49 -34.58 15.35
CA LEU A 58 -4.49 -33.09 15.29
C LEU A 58 -4.72 -32.55 13.87
N ARG A 59 -4.28 -33.28 12.84
CA ARG A 59 -4.44 -32.93 11.43
C ARG A 59 -5.91 -32.84 10.98
N ASN A 60 -6.83 -33.44 11.72
CA ASN A 60 -8.26 -33.42 11.40
C ASN A 60 -8.98 -32.20 11.99
N ALA A 61 -8.27 -31.26 12.59
CA ALA A 61 -8.84 -30.01 13.04
C ALA A 61 -9.11 -29.08 11.84
N GLU A 62 -10.18 -28.33 11.88
CA GLU A 62 -10.53 -27.29 10.93
C GLU A 62 -10.02 -25.96 11.49
N VAL A 63 -9.18 -25.27 10.70
CA VAL A 63 -8.59 -23.98 11.07
C VAL A 63 -9.08 -22.94 10.07
N LYS A 64 -9.64 -21.84 10.59
CA LYS A 64 -10.10 -20.70 9.78
C LYS A 64 -9.49 -19.42 10.33
N ARG A 65 -9.09 -18.54 9.43
CA ARG A 65 -8.71 -17.16 9.72
C ARG A 65 -9.89 -16.26 9.39
N ILE A 66 -10.18 -15.32 10.26
CA ILE A 66 -11.21 -14.30 10.08
C ILE A 66 -10.54 -12.96 10.36
N THR A 67 -10.56 -12.08 9.38
CA THR A 67 -10.08 -10.70 9.47
C THR A 67 -11.25 -9.76 9.78
N ASN A 68 -10.97 -8.63 10.42
CA ASN A 68 -12.02 -7.69 10.82
C ASN A 68 -12.55 -6.84 9.66
N GLN A 69 -11.78 -6.73 8.57
CA GLN A 69 -12.13 -5.93 7.38
C GLN A 69 -11.63 -6.65 6.12
N ASP A 70 -12.23 -6.31 4.97
CA ASP A 70 -11.81 -6.81 3.65
C ASP A 70 -10.79 -5.86 2.99
N GLU A 71 -10.83 -4.57 3.31
CA GLU A 71 -9.94 -3.54 2.78
C GLU A 71 -9.29 -2.77 3.94
N TYR A 72 -8.01 -2.51 3.81
CA TYR A 72 -7.20 -1.81 4.81
C TYR A 72 -6.47 -0.62 4.19
N VAL A 73 -6.20 0.40 5.03
CA VAL A 73 -5.33 1.52 4.69
C VAL A 73 -4.04 1.40 5.51
N ALA A 74 -2.91 1.79 4.91
CA ALA A 74 -1.61 1.74 5.59
C ALA A 74 -1.64 2.57 6.89
N GLY A 75 -1.06 2.03 7.95
CA GLY A 75 -1.07 2.65 9.27
C GLY A 75 -2.27 2.28 10.15
N GLU A 76 -3.31 1.64 9.62
CA GLU A 76 -4.43 1.14 10.42
C GLU A 76 -4.08 -0.12 11.19
N PRO A 77 -4.80 -0.40 12.31
CA PRO A 77 -4.61 -1.63 13.05
C PRO A 77 -5.25 -2.83 12.32
N PHE A 78 -4.50 -3.90 12.23
CA PHE A 78 -4.95 -5.18 11.70
C PHE A 78 -5.30 -6.14 12.82
N VAL A 79 -6.50 -6.72 12.78
CA VAL A 79 -6.95 -7.70 13.76
C VAL A 79 -7.30 -8.99 13.04
N SER A 80 -6.67 -10.09 13.46
CA SER A 80 -6.93 -11.42 12.94
C SER A 80 -7.38 -12.35 14.05
N THR A 81 -8.42 -13.11 13.78
CA THR A 81 -8.97 -14.13 14.66
C THR A 81 -8.81 -15.50 14.03
N ILE A 82 -8.01 -16.37 14.66
CA ILE A 82 -7.84 -17.76 14.24
C ILE A 82 -8.78 -18.62 15.05
N THR A 83 -9.69 -19.31 14.36
CA THR A 83 -10.64 -20.23 14.97
C THR A 83 -10.24 -21.65 14.63
N ILE A 84 -10.16 -22.50 15.67
CA ILE A 84 -9.81 -23.92 15.55
C ILE A 84 -10.95 -24.76 16.07
N LYS A 85 -11.44 -25.68 15.22
CA LYS A 85 -12.50 -26.63 15.56
C LYS A 85 -11.97 -28.06 15.47
N ARG A 86 -12.04 -28.79 16.58
CA ARG A 86 -11.57 -30.18 16.70
C ARG A 86 -12.71 -31.18 16.56
N LYS A 87 -12.50 -32.27 15.82
CA LYS A 87 -13.50 -33.34 15.71
C LYS A 87 -13.62 -34.13 17.00
N PHE A 88 -12.48 -34.49 17.63
CA PHE A 88 -12.43 -35.28 18.86
C PHE A 88 -11.96 -34.45 20.04
N PRO A 89 -12.65 -34.49 21.21
CA PRO A 89 -12.28 -33.79 22.42
C PRO A 89 -11.20 -34.56 23.18
N PHE A 90 -9.99 -34.62 22.67
CA PHE A 90 -8.84 -35.16 23.43
C PHE A 90 -8.36 -34.12 24.46
N PRO A 91 -8.04 -34.50 25.70
CA PRO A 91 -7.57 -33.60 26.75
C PRO A 91 -6.16 -33.06 26.38
N LEU A 92 -6.09 -31.96 25.64
CA LEU A 92 -4.83 -31.31 25.36
C LEU A 92 -4.43 -30.43 26.53
N LEU A 93 -3.23 -30.64 27.06
CA LEU A 93 -2.68 -29.83 28.14
C LEU A 93 -2.41 -28.41 27.68
N TYR A 94 -1.73 -28.26 26.57
CA TYR A 94 -1.49 -26.96 25.94
C TYR A 94 -1.54 -27.08 24.43
N LEU A 95 -1.78 -25.96 23.79
CA LEU A 95 -1.75 -25.81 22.36
C LEU A 95 -1.05 -24.48 22.03
N VAL A 96 0.02 -24.54 21.28
CA VAL A 96 0.70 -23.36 20.76
C VAL A 96 0.19 -23.12 19.35
N ILE A 97 -0.37 -21.94 19.11
CA ILE A 97 -0.83 -21.49 17.80
C ILE A 97 0.12 -20.38 17.35
N GLU A 98 0.59 -20.47 16.15
CA GLU A 98 1.47 -19.47 15.54
C GLU A 98 0.97 -19.21 14.12
N ASP A 99 0.57 -17.96 13.84
CA ASP A 99 0.22 -17.53 12.48
C ASP A 99 1.48 -17.11 11.74
N GLU A 100 1.69 -17.62 10.55
CA GLU A 100 2.85 -17.30 9.73
C GLU A 100 2.62 -15.99 9.02
N LEU A 101 3.24 -14.91 9.53
CA LEU A 101 3.10 -13.57 9.01
C LEU A 101 3.85 -13.40 7.69
N PRO A 102 3.33 -12.57 6.77
CA PRO A 102 4.05 -12.17 5.57
C PRO A 102 5.40 -11.51 5.90
N PRO A 103 6.43 -11.62 5.03
CA PRO A 103 7.78 -11.11 5.30
C PRO A 103 7.83 -9.63 5.67
N HIS A 104 6.95 -8.82 5.08
CA HIS A 104 6.90 -7.37 5.31
C HIS A 104 6.41 -6.99 6.72
N PHE A 105 5.72 -7.90 7.42
CA PHE A 105 5.27 -7.69 8.79
C PHE A 105 6.36 -7.97 9.84
N THR A 106 7.44 -8.65 9.46
CA THR A 106 8.52 -9.03 10.42
C THR A 106 9.29 -7.82 10.95
N ASN A 107 9.28 -6.69 10.25
CA ASN A 107 9.92 -5.44 10.66
C ASN A 107 9.06 -4.59 11.61
N CYS A 108 7.79 -4.92 11.80
CA CYS A 108 6.95 -4.24 12.78
C CYS A 108 7.40 -4.64 14.19
N ARG A 109 7.63 -3.67 15.08
CA ARG A 109 8.13 -3.87 16.46
C ARG A 109 7.32 -4.85 17.31
N GLN A 110 6.15 -5.28 16.88
CA GLN A 110 5.18 -6.09 17.63
C GLN A 110 4.97 -7.52 17.09
N THR A 111 5.88 -8.05 16.30
CA THR A 111 5.81 -9.44 15.75
C THR A 111 5.67 -10.55 16.78
N LYS A 112 5.73 -10.25 18.08
CA LYS A 112 5.58 -11.22 19.15
C LYS A 112 4.14 -11.65 19.43
N MET A 113 3.14 -10.99 18.85
CA MET A 113 1.71 -11.26 19.15
C MET A 113 1.06 -12.34 18.28
N ASN A 114 1.71 -12.75 17.19
CA ASN A 114 1.19 -13.80 16.29
C ASN A 114 1.23 -15.22 16.86
N LYS A 115 1.67 -15.37 18.11
CA LYS A 115 1.81 -16.65 18.80
C LYS A 115 1.13 -16.63 20.16
N ALA A 116 0.35 -17.66 20.43
CA ALA A 116 -0.31 -17.83 21.72
C ALA A 116 -0.23 -19.26 22.22
N ILE A 117 -0.26 -19.40 23.53
CA ILE A 117 -0.39 -20.67 24.21
C ILE A 117 -1.79 -20.72 24.81
N LEU A 118 -2.57 -21.71 24.42
CA LEU A 118 -3.92 -21.95 24.89
C LEU A 118 -3.96 -23.27 25.67
N PHE A 119 -4.87 -23.35 26.64
CA PHE A 119 -5.13 -24.55 27.42
C PHE A 119 -6.55 -25.06 27.10
N PRO A 120 -6.72 -25.75 25.95
CA PRO A 120 -8.06 -26.11 25.46
C PRO A 120 -8.72 -27.21 26.28
N GLY A 121 -7.97 -28.05 26.99
CA GLY A 121 -8.52 -29.21 27.71
C GLY A 121 -9.40 -30.06 26.79
N LEU A 122 -10.66 -30.25 27.15
CA LEU A 122 -11.66 -30.99 26.38
C LEU A 122 -12.48 -30.12 25.40
N LYS A 123 -12.30 -28.81 25.37
CA LYS A 123 -13.07 -27.90 24.50
C LYS A 123 -12.81 -28.25 23.03
N ARG A 124 -13.89 -28.29 22.23
CA ARG A 124 -13.82 -28.57 20.79
C ARG A 124 -13.53 -27.32 19.94
N ASN A 125 -14.06 -26.16 20.35
CA ASN A 125 -13.93 -24.90 19.64
C ASN A 125 -13.17 -23.93 20.52
N PHE A 126 -12.20 -23.24 19.94
CA PHE A 126 -11.45 -22.17 20.60
C PHE A 126 -10.94 -21.20 19.54
N SER A 127 -10.71 -19.97 19.96
CA SER A 127 -10.24 -18.90 19.10
C SER A 127 -9.06 -18.20 19.77
N PHE A 128 -8.20 -17.69 18.93
CA PHE A 128 -7.07 -16.84 19.30
C PHE A 128 -7.13 -15.58 18.45
N GLN A 129 -7.09 -14.42 19.08
CA GLN A 129 -7.11 -13.13 18.42
C GLN A 129 -5.78 -12.43 18.69
N TYR A 130 -5.23 -11.81 17.65
CA TYR A 130 -4.08 -10.94 17.77
C TYR A 130 -4.29 -9.68 16.94
N ALA A 131 -3.58 -8.62 17.33
CA ALA A 131 -3.61 -7.34 16.63
C ALA A 131 -2.18 -6.91 16.26
N ILE A 132 -2.07 -6.22 15.14
CA ILE A 132 -0.86 -5.53 14.70
C ILE A 132 -1.23 -4.07 14.57
N ASP A 133 -0.56 -3.17 15.30
CA ASP A 133 -1.00 -1.77 15.42
C ASP A 133 -0.93 -1.00 14.11
N THR A 134 0.06 -1.30 13.28
CA THR A 134 0.27 -0.60 12.02
C THR A 134 0.63 -1.58 10.92
N ILE A 135 -0.18 -1.64 9.87
CA ILE A 135 0.11 -2.45 8.70
C ILE A 135 0.78 -1.63 7.61
N PRO A 136 1.85 -2.16 6.99
CA PRO A 136 2.47 -1.52 5.85
C PRO A 136 1.59 -1.65 4.60
N ARG A 137 1.70 -0.70 3.69
CA ARG A 137 1.10 -0.75 2.37
C ARG A 137 1.62 -1.94 1.57
N GLY A 138 0.77 -2.54 0.76
CA GLY A 138 1.17 -3.62 -0.15
C GLY A 138 0.15 -4.74 -0.27
N GLU A 139 0.49 -5.72 -1.06
CA GLU A 139 -0.22 -6.99 -1.16
C GLU A 139 0.38 -7.98 -0.17
N HIS A 140 -0.43 -8.43 0.77
CA HIS A 140 0.00 -9.33 1.83
C HIS A 140 -0.69 -10.67 1.70
N THR A 141 0.11 -11.73 1.65
CA THR A 141 -0.37 -13.11 1.56
C THR A 141 0.02 -13.86 2.81
N PHE A 142 -0.98 -14.30 3.56
CA PHE A 142 -0.81 -15.28 4.62
C PHE A 142 -0.83 -16.68 4.02
N SER A 143 0.06 -17.55 4.46
CA SER A 143 0.20 -18.88 3.89
C SER A 143 -0.35 -19.97 4.80
N SER A 144 0.01 -19.95 6.08
CA SER A 144 -0.24 -21.07 6.97
C SER A 144 -0.38 -20.67 8.43
N VAL A 145 -1.04 -21.54 9.18
CA VAL A 145 -1.13 -21.50 10.65
C VAL A 145 -0.47 -22.74 11.20
N ARG A 146 0.54 -22.56 12.04
CA ARG A 146 1.26 -23.63 12.71
C ARG A 146 0.64 -23.89 14.08
N VAL A 147 0.32 -25.16 14.33
CA VAL A 147 -0.29 -25.60 15.58
C VAL A 147 0.58 -26.69 16.20
N LYS A 148 1.04 -26.46 17.42
CA LYS A 148 1.92 -27.37 18.14
C LYS A 148 1.30 -27.74 19.50
N THR A 149 1.39 -28.99 19.88
CA THR A 149 0.99 -29.50 21.19
C THR A 149 2.03 -30.50 21.70
N GLY A 150 2.02 -30.76 22.97
CA GLY A 150 2.95 -31.72 23.58
C GLY A 150 2.48 -32.22 24.95
N ASP A 151 3.29 -33.08 25.53
CA ASP A 151 3.10 -33.56 26.89
C ASP A 151 3.76 -32.61 27.92
N LEU A 152 3.59 -32.93 29.23
CA LEU A 152 4.11 -32.13 30.33
C LEU A 152 5.65 -32.03 30.35
N PHE A 153 6.34 -33.07 29.94
CA PHE A 153 7.79 -33.14 29.98
C PHE A 153 8.47 -32.77 28.67
N GLY A 154 7.68 -32.41 27.61
CA GLY A 154 8.23 -32.12 26.29
C GLY A 154 8.88 -33.34 25.62
N MET A 155 8.58 -34.56 26.10
CA MET A 155 9.09 -35.78 25.47
C MET A 155 8.41 -36.03 24.12
N MET A 156 7.07 -35.82 24.07
CA MET A 156 6.27 -35.97 22.86
C MET A 156 5.72 -34.64 22.44
N GLU A 157 6.11 -34.21 21.23
CA GLU A 157 5.62 -33.01 20.61
C GLU A 157 4.99 -33.36 19.27
N LYS A 158 3.87 -32.72 18.96
CA LYS A 158 3.18 -32.86 17.68
C LYS A 158 2.95 -31.50 17.09
N GLU A 159 3.46 -31.30 15.88
CA GLU A 159 3.32 -30.07 15.12
C GLU A 159 2.60 -30.36 13.80
N VAL A 160 1.62 -29.52 13.47
CA VAL A 160 0.88 -29.59 12.21
C VAL A 160 0.75 -28.19 11.66
N THR A 161 1.08 -28.03 10.38
CA THR A 161 0.89 -26.79 9.63
C THR A 161 -0.37 -26.91 8.79
N PHE A 162 -1.29 -25.99 8.99
CA PHE A 162 -2.53 -25.89 8.22
C PHE A 162 -2.36 -24.82 7.13
N SER A 163 -2.62 -25.21 5.89
CA SER A 163 -2.66 -24.23 4.79
C SER A 163 -3.97 -23.45 4.87
N VAL A 164 -3.88 -22.17 5.18
CA VAL A 164 -5.01 -21.23 5.25
C VAL A 164 -4.58 -19.98 4.47
N PRO A 165 -4.53 -20.10 3.12
CA PRO A 165 -4.13 -18.98 2.28
C PRO A 165 -5.18 -17.86 2.37
N ASP A 166 -4.71 -16.65 2.57
CA ASP A 166 -5.52 -15.45 2.59
C ASP A 166 -4.69 -14.30 2.02
N THR A 167 -5.28 -13.51 1.12
CA THR A 167 -4.58 -12.41 0.46
C THR A 167 -5.44 -11.17 0.52
N PHE A 168 -4.89 -10.08 1.02
CA PHE A 168 -5.56 -8.80 1.07
C PHE A 168 -4.61 -7.68 0.62
N LEU A 169 -5.20 -6.59 0.15
CA LEU A 169 -4.50 -5.41 -0.31
C LEU A 169 -4.61 -4.31 0.73
N VAL A 170 -3.48 -3.68 1.03
CA VAL A 170 -3.42 -2.51 1.91
C VAL A 170 -3.16 -1.29 1.05
N TYR A 171 -4.13 -0.40 0.99
CA TYR A 171 -4.07 0.84 0.23
C TYR A 171 -3.10 1.86 0.86
N PRO A 172 -2.55 2.80 0.08
CA PRO A 172 -1.74 3.87 0.63
C PRO A 172 -2.57 4.77 1.54
N GLN A 173 -1.95 5.28 2.60
CA GLN A 173 -2.51 6.36 3.39
C GLN A 173 -2.63 7.62 2.53
N TYR A 174 -3.63 8.44 2.80
CA TYR A 174 -3.81 9.74 2.16
C TYR A 174 -4.29 10.79 3.16
N VAL A 175 -4.06 12.04 2.82
CA VAL A 175 -4.56 13.20 3.56
C VAL A 175 -5.47 13.97 2.62
N ASP A 176 -6.60 14.45 3.11
CA ASP A 176 -7.49 15.29 2.29
C ASP A 176 -6.82 16.66 2.03
N ILE A 177 -6.50 16.90 0.76
CA ILE A 177 -5.89 18.12 0.25
C ILE A 177 -6.95 18.87 -0.55
N THR A 178 -7.02 20.19 -0.37
CA THR A 178 -7.85 21.03 -1.22
C THR A 178 -7.07 21.36 -2.49
N TYR A 179 -7.50 20.78 -3.61
CA TYR A 179 -6.98 21.14 -4.92
C TYR A 179 -7.60 22.43 -5.37
N GLN A 180 -6.79 23.45 -5.66
CA GLN A 180 -7.23 24.67 -6.34
C GLN A 180 -6.71 24.67 -7.77
N GLN A 181 -7.61 24.96 -8.72
CA GLN A 181 -7.23 25.11 -10.11
C GLN A 181 -6.27 26.29 -10.26
N LEU A 182 -5.09 26.03 -10.79
CA LEU A 182 -3.97 26.98 -10.92
C LEU A 182 -4.16 27.99 -12.06
N GLU A 183 -5.38 28.46 -12.27
CA GLU A 183 -5.68 29.34 -13.40
C GLU A 183 -5.12 30.76 -13.27
N ASN A 184 -5.09 31.31 -12.07
CA ASN A 184 -5.02 32.77 -11.89
C ASN A 184 -3.61 33.38 -11.92
N HIS A 185 -2.54 32.63 -11.77
CA HIS A 185 -1.21 33.24 -11.63
C HIS A 185 -0.33 33.23 -12.89
N PHE A 186 -0.64 32.39 -13.87
CA PHE A 186 0.16 32.32 -15.11
C PHE A 186 -0.28 33.31 -16.20
N GLU A 187 -1.48 33.90 -16.08
CA GLU A 187 -1.98 34.85 -17.09
C GLU A 187 -1.35 36.23 -17.01
N GLN A 188 -0.88 36.66 -15.86
CA GLN A 188 -0.26 38.00 -15.70
C GLN A 188 1.18 38.07 -16.21
N GLY A 189 1.86 36.94 -16.47
CA GLY A 189 3.25 36.91 -16.96
C GLY A 189 3.43 36.52 -18.43
N ALA A 190 2.42 35.96 -19.07
CA ALA A 190 2.47 35.50 -20.44
C ALA A 190 1.65 36.40 -21.39
N LEU A 191 2.03 37.68 -21.48
CA LEU A 191 1.65 38.50 -22.64
C LEU A 191 2.32 37.90 -23.87
N SER A 192 1.46 37.40 -24.79
CA SER A 192 1.77 37.17 -26.22
C SER A 192 2.71 36.00 -26.54
N ALA A 193 2.33 34.79 -26.22
CA ALA A 193 2.65 33.66 -27.10
C ALA A 193 1.33 33.17 -27.70
N ASN A 194 1.23 33.12 -29.02
CA ASN A 194 0.12 32.58 -29.77
C ASN A 194 -0.20 31.14 -29.33
N ILE A 195 -0.95 31.00 -28.26
CA ILE A 195 -1.58 29.74 -27.94
C ILE A 195 -2.73 29.63 -28.91
N ASN A 196 -2.60 28.76 -29.89
CA ASN A 196 -3.74 28.26 -30.68
C ASN A 196 -4.67 27.48 -29.72
N LEU A 197 -5.42 28.20 -28.92
CA LEU A 197 -6.52 27.67 -28.12
C LEU A 197 -7.49 27.06 -29.14
N VAL A 198 -7.63 25.75 -29.10
CA VAL A 198 -8.71 25.06 -29.81
C VAL A 198 -9.99 25.58 -29.18
N LYS A 199 -10.57 26.63 -29.84
CA LYS A 199 -11.90 27.11 -29.50
C LYS A 199 -12.85 25.96 -29.81
N ASP A 200 -13.36 25.31 -28.78
CA ASP A 200 -14.45 24.35 -28.98
C ASP A 200 -15.66 25.11 -29.48
N SER A 201 -15.97 24.98 -30.79
CA SER A 201 -16.98 25.74 -31.50
C SER A 201 -18.41 25.25 -31.23
N THR A 202 -18.60 24.40 -30.20
CA THR A 202 -19.90 23.76 -29.95
C THR A 202 -20.81 24.53 -29.02
N ILE A 203 -20.30 25.31 -28.07
CA ILE A 203 -21.13 26.05 -27.11
C ILE A 203 -20.94 27.54 -27.31
N SER A 204 -21.98 28.21 -27.85
CA SER A 204 -22.03 29.67 -28.00
C SER A 204 -22.57 30.27 -26.70
N VAL A 205 -21.77 31.07 -26.00
CA VAL A 205 -22.12 31.75 -24.73
C VAL A 205 -22.76 33.11 -24.99
N GLY A 206 -22.44 33.75 -26.12
CA GLY A 206 -22.93 35.07 -26.43
C GLY A 206 -22.71 35.47 -27.89
N VAL A 207 -23.03 36.73 -28.21
CA VAL A 207 -22.81 37.35 -29.51
C VAL A 207 -22.11 38.69 -29.27
N ARG A 208 -21.06 38.98 -30.05
CA ARG A 208 -20.33 40.26 -30.02
C ARG A 208 -20.22 40.84 -31.44
N ASP A 209 -19.83 42.07 -31.53
CA ASP A 209 -19.56 42.70 -32.83
C ASP A 209 -18.40 41.98 -33.55
N TYR A 210 -18.54 41.84 -34.87
CA TYR A 210 -17.52 41.26 -35.74
C TYR A 210 -16.22 42.06 -35.67
N LYS A 211 -15.10 41.37 -35.56
CA LYS A 211 -13.77 41.98 -35.69
C LYS A 211 -13.04 41.42 -36.90
N PRO A 212 -12.27 42.24 -37.67
CA PRO A 212 -11.45 41.73 -38.76
C PRO A 212 -10.53 40.59 -38.27
N GLY A 213 -10.66 39.42 -38.94
CA GLY A 213 -9.97 38.18 -38.56
C GLY A 213 -10.84 37.09 -37.94
N ASP A 214 -12.11 37.40 -37.62
CA ASP A 214 -13.07 36.39 -37.21
C ASP A 214 -13.47 35.50 -38.39
N ARG A 215 -13.69 34.21 -38.14
CA ARG A 215 -14.11 33.24 -39.17
C ARG A 215 -15.55 33.51 -39.58
N PHE A 216 -15.83 33.54 -40.89
CA PHE A 216 -17.18 33.73 -41.42
C PHE A 216 -18.19 32.67 -40.92
N SER A 217 -17.74 31.46 -40.62
CA SER A 217 -18.57 30.39 -40.05
C SER A 217 -19.10 30.70 -38.63
N TRP A 218 -18.53 31.69 -37.97
CA TRP A 218 -18.92 32.10 -36.61
C TRP A 218 -19.96 33.24 -36.62
N ILE A 219 -20.33 33.79 -37.78
CA ILE A 219 -21.31 34.85 -37.87
C ILE A 219 -22.69 34.33 -37.42
N ASP A 220 -23.31 35.05 -36.50
CA ASP A 220 -24.70 34.83 -36.11
C ASP A 220 -25.62 35.67 -36.98
N TRP A 221 -26.12 35.07 -38.06
CA TRP A 221 -27.00 35.73 -39.01
C TRP A 221 -28.30 36.20 -38.37
N LYS A 222 -28.80 35.54 -37.32
CA LYS A 222 -30.02 35.92 -36.62
C LYS A 222 -29.82 37.19 -35.78
N ALA A 223 -28.69 37.30 -35.09
CA ALA A 223 -28.34 38.51 -34.35
C ALA A 223 -28.01 39.66 -35.31
N THR A 224 -27.26 39.39 -36.37
CA THR A 224 -26.93 40.36 -37.44
C THR A 224 -28.18 40.99 -38.05
N ALA A 225 -29.22 40.21 -38.34
CA ALA A 225 -30.49 40.72 -38.89
C ALA A 225 -31.28 41.58 -37.90
N ARG A 226 -31.04 41.46 -36.59
CA ARG A 226 -31.73 42.28 -35.57
C ARG A 226 -31.02 43.58 -35.27
N THR A 227 -29.69 43.59 -35.31
CA THR A 227 -28.87 44.73 -34.91
C THR A 227 -28.40 45.58 -36.09
N ASN A 228 -28.60 45.13 -37.32
CA ASN A 228 -28.08 45.71 -38.55
C ASN A 228 -26.56 45.84 -38.64
N ASN A 229 -25.84 45.20 -37.68
CA ASN A 229 -24.39 45.09 -37.62
C ASN A 229 -23.99 43.63 -37.71
N ILE A 230 -22.83 43.32 -38.30
CA ILE A 230 -22.34 41.94 -38.37
C ILE A 230 -21.96 41.47 -36.94
N MET A 231 -22.65 40.44 -36.48
CA MET A 231 -22.47 39.85 -35.17
C MET A 231 -21.79 38.48 -35.27
N THR A 232 -20.84 38.22 -34.40
CA THR A 232 -20.11 36.93 -34.33
C THR A 232 -20.46 36.21 -33.03
N LYS A 233 -20.66 34.91 -33.11
CA LYS A 233 -20.86 34.06 -31.95
C LYS A 233 -19.59 34.07 -31.06
N GLU A 234 -19.79 34.29 -29.79
CA GLU A 234 -18.76 34.14 -28.79
C GLU A 234 -18.85 32.73 -28.19
N PHE A 235 -17.79 31.97 -28.35
CA PHE A 235 -17.71 30.59 -27.85
C PHE A 235 -17.03 30.56 -26.51
N GLU A 236 -17.55 29.72 -25.62
CA GLU A 236 -16.87 29.43 -24.36
C GLU A 236 -15.53 28.75 -24.65
N GLN A 237 -14.47 29.26 -24.03
CA GLN A 237 -13.18 28.61 -24.06
C GLN A 237 -13.20 27.51 -22.99
N GLN A 238 -13.60 26.30 -23.35
CA GLN A 238 -13.37 25.17 -22.47
C GLN A 238 -11.86 24.96 -22.35
N ARG A 239 -11.31 25.42 -21.24
CA ARG A 239 -9.92 25.09 -20.87
C ARG A 239 -9.95 23.68 -20.33
N SER A 240 -9.46 22.72 -21.10
CA SER A 240 -9.27 21.37 -20.61
C SER A 240 -8.18 21.39 -19.53
N HIS A 241 -8.55 21.17 -18.28
CA HIS A 241 -7.63 21.07 -17.15
C HIS A 241 -7.08 19.64 -17.01
N ASN A 242 -6.56 19.13 -18.13
CA ASN A 242 -5.96 17.80 -18.15
C ASN A 242 -4.69 17.77 -17.29
N ILE A 243 -4.66 16.90 -16.30
CA ILE A 243 -3.54 16.77 -15.37
C ILE A 243 -2.87 15.44 -15.62
N MET A 244 -1.54 15.47 -15.62
CA MET A 244 -0.71 14.26 -15.64
C MET A 244 0.15 14.20 -14.40
N ILE A 245 -0.03 13.14 -13.61
CA ILE A 245 0.67 12.94 -12.35
C ILE A 245 1.77 11.91 -12.57
N PHE A 246 3.01 12.29 -12.29
CA PHE A 246 4.16 11.42 -12.28
C PHE A 246 4.60 11.14 -10.85
N ILE A 247 4.80 9.88 -10.52
CA ILE A 247 5.45 9.46 -9.29
C ILE A 247 6.89 9.06 -9.56
N ASP A 248 7.81 9.60 -8.76
CA ASP A 248 9.20 9.17 -8.75
C ASP A 248 9.34 7.88 -7.94
N ARG A 249 9.91 6.84 -8.57
CA ARG A 249 10.17 5.54 -7.96
C ARG A 249 11.65 5.30 -7.65
N THR A 250 12.44 6.34 -7.57
CA THR A 250 13.84 6.25 -7.14
C THR A 250 13.90 5.79 -5.68
N GLU A 251 14.84 4.91 -5.37
CA GLU A 251 15.03 4.40 -4.00
C GLU A 251 15.35 5.55 -3.04
N SER A 252 14.48 5.74 -2.06
CA SER A 252 14.57 6.82 -1.07
C SER A 252 13.95 6.39 0.26
N PRO A 253 14.49 6.83 1.40
CA PRO A 253 13.86 6.63 2.71
C PRO A 253 12.46 7.24 2.80
N LEU A 254 12.18 8.27 2.00
CA LEU A 254 10.90 9.00 1.98
C LEU A 254 9.93 8.48 0.92
N PHE A 255 10.20 7.31 0.32
CA PHE A 255 9.35 6.77 -0.74
C PHE A 255 7.89 6.56 -0.30
N GLU A 256 7.67 6.07 0.92
CA GLU A 256 6.30 5.90 1.46
C GLU A 256 5.56 7.25 1.60
N SER A 257 6.27 8.31 1.99
CA SER A 257 5.74 9.67 2.05
C SER A 257 5.42 10.25 0.66
N VAL A 258 6.26 9.92 -0.35
CA VAL A 258 6.00 10.26 -1.77
C VAL A 258 4.73 9.56 -2.24
N VAL A 259 4.54 8.28 -1.93
CA VAL A 259 3.33 7.53 -2.28
C VAL A 259 2.10 8.10 -1.60
N THR A 260 2.17 8.39 -0.29
CA THR A 260 1.09 9.00 0.50
C THR A 260 0.67 10.36 -0.07
N PHE A 261 1.64 11.20 -0.41
CA PHE A 261 1.37 12.51 -0.99
C PHE A 261 0.80 12.40 -2.41
N THR A 262 1.32 11.49 -3.22
CA THR A 262 0.79 11.20 -4.57
C THR A 262 -0.66 10.72 -4.50
N ALA A 263 -0.99 9.79 -3.60
CA ALA A 263 -2.35 9.32 -3.38
C ALA A 263 -3.29 10.47 -2.98
N SER A 264 -2.79 11.39 -2.13
CA SER A 264 -3.53 12.59 -1.69
C SER A 264 -3.84 13.53 -2.86
N ILE A 265 -2.85 13.78 -3.75
CA ILE A 265 -3.04 14.60 -4.96
C ILE A 265 -4.05 13.95 -5.91
N VAL A 266 -3.87 12.66 -6.22
CA VAL A 266 -4.77 11.92 -7.13
C VAL A 266 -6.20 12.01 -6.64
N ARG A 267 -6.41 11.77 -5.33
CA ARG A 267 -7.73 11.88 -4.71
C ARG A 267 -8.30 13.29 -4.80
N ALA A 268 -7.50 14.31 -4.50
CA ALA A 268 -7.93 15.71 -4.52
C ALA A 268 -8.35 16.17 -5.93
N VAL A 269 -7.60 15.77 -6.95
CA VAL A 269 -7.88 16.10 -8.35
C VAL A 269 -9.15 15.41 -8.85
N LEU A 270 -9.24 14.08 -8.65
CA LEU A 270 -10.37 13.29 -9.14
C LEU A 270 -11.68 13.59 -8.39
N LYS A 271 -11.63 13.93 -7.10
CA LYS A 271 -12.82 14.37 -6.35
C LYS A 271 -13.44 15.67 -6.91
N GLN A 272 -12.66 16.53 -7.56
CA GLN A 272 -13.15 17.74 -8.22
C GLN A 272 -13.58 17.51 -9.68
N ASN A 273 -13.75 16.25 -10.08
CA ASN A 273 -14.07 15.85 -11.45
C ASN A 273 -13.08 16.38 -12.51
N SER A 274 -11.86 16.72 -12.10
CA SER A 274 -10.78 17.07 -13.04
C SER A 274 -10.17 15.81 -13.63
N PRO A 275 -10.12 15.69 -14.98
CA PRO A 275 -9.53 14.50 -15.60
C PRO A 275 -8.05 14.39 -15.26
N ALA A 276 -7.62 13.21 -14.83
CA ALA A 276 -6.24 12.96 -14.48
C ALA A 276 -5.71 11.70 -15.17
N SER A 277 -4.52 11.79 -15.73
CA SER A 277 -3.71 10.65 -16.14
C SER A 277 -2.63 10.41 -15.09
N PHE A 278 -2.23 9.16 -14.92
CA PHE A 278 -1.21 8.79 -13.95
C PHE A 278 -0.11 7.96 -14.60
N VAL A 279 1.13 8.29 -14.29
CA VAL A 279 2.32 7.65 -14.84
C VAL A 279 3.23 7.18 -13.71
N SER A 280 3.61 5.93 -13.76
CA SER A 280 4.53 5.29 -12.84
C SER A 280 5.58 4.51 -13.64
N VAL A 281 6.84 4.93 -13.56
CA VAL A 281 7.95 4.31 -14.30
C VAL A 281 8.97 3.75 -13.33
N GLY A 282 9.05 2.42 -13.27
CA GLY A 282 10.03 1.67 -12.52
C GLY A 282 10.62 0.57 -13.40
N LYS A 283 10.79 -0.63 -12.88
CA LYS A 283 11.13 -1.83 -13.70
C LYS A 283 10.07 -2.05 -14.78
N GLU A 284 8.80 -1.85 -14.42
CA GLU A 284 7.68 -1.88 -15.34
C GLU A 284 7.06 -0.48 -15.43
N ARG A 285 6.65 -0.13 -16.65
CA ARG A 285 5.93 1.11 -16.92
C ARG A 285 4.44 0.87 -16.79
N THR A 286 3.77 1.68 -15.96
CA THR A 286 2.32 1.69 -15.86
C THR A 286 1.81 3.08 -16.23
N PHE A 287 0.82 3.13 -17.11
CA PHE A 287 0.16 4.35 -17.57
C PHE A 287 -1.35 4.19 -17.45
N PHE A 288 -1.97 5.10 -16.74
CA PHE A 288 -3.42 5.23 -16.68
C PHE A 288 -3.81 6.41 -17.56
N PRO A 289 -4.67 6.19 -18.58
CA PRO A 289 -5.09 7.24 -19.50
C PRO A 289 -5.86 8.34 -18.77
N LEU A 290 -6.08 9.45 -19.45
CA LEU A 290 -6.84 10.56 -18.93
C LEU A 290 -8.31 10.14 -18.75
N ASP A 291 -8.74 10.10 -17.51
CA ASP A 291 -10.10 9.75 -17.12
C ASP A 291 -10.46 10.44 -15.80
N ASN A 292 -11.72 10.36 -15.38
CA ASN A 292 -12.21 10.93 -14.14
C ASN A 292 -13.09 9.94 -13.37
N GLY A 293 -13.45 10.32 -12.14
CA GLY A 293 -14.37 9.56 -11.30
C GLY A 293 -13.73 8.46 -10.43
N ASP A 294 -14.61 7.74 -9.73
CA ASP A 294 -14.19 6.79 -8.68
C ASP A 294 -13.50 5.54 -9.23
N SER A 295 -13.84 5.12 -10.44
CA SER A 295 -13.20 3.96 -11.08
C SER A 295 -11.71 4.22 -11.34
N GLN A 296 -11.38 5.40 -11.86
CA GLN A 296 -9.99 5.82 -12.08
C GLN A 296 -9.23 5.92 -10.76
N LEU A 297 -9.88 6.51 -9.74
CA LEU A 297 -9.31 6.61 -8.40
C LEU A 297 -8.95 5.24 -7.84
N GLN A 298 -9.88 4.28 -7.90
CA GLN A 298 -9.66 2.93 -7.39
C GLN A 298 -8.53 2.20 -8.13
N GLN A 299 -8.47 2.30 -9.46
CA GLN A 299 -7.40 1.69 -10.25
C GLN A 299 -6.03 2.25 -9.88
N ILE A 300 -5.90 3.57 -9.75
CA ILE A 300 -4.64 4.22 -9.36
C ILE A 300 -4.27 3.84 -7.92
N PHE A 301 -5.22 3.79 -6.99
CA PHE A 301 -4.97 3.38 -5.60
C PHE A 301 -4.54 1.92 -5.50
N CYS A 302 -5.15 1.00 -6.27
CA CYS A 302 -4.70 -0.39 -6.37
C CYS A 302 -3.25 -0.48 -6.89
N HIS A 303 -2.89 0.34 -7.87
CA HIS A 303 -1.52 0.40 -8.35
C HIS A 303 -0.57 0.97 -7.30
N LEU A 304 -0.93 2.11 -6.68
CA LEU A 304 -0.13 2.73 -5.62
C LEU A 304 0.05 1.81 -4.41
N ALA A 305 -0.90 0.92 -4.13
CA ALA A 305 -0.76 -0.09 -3.10
C ALA A 305 0.40 -1.06 -3.38
N LYS A 306 0.66 -1.40 -4.65
CA LYS A 306 1.66 -2.39 -5.06
C LYS A 306 3.00 -1.79 -5.49
N VAL A 307 3.05 -0.48 -5.76
CA VAL A 307 4.24 0.19 -6.27
C VAL A 307 5.41 0.13 -5.29
N GLN A 308 6.62 -0.12 -5.80
CA GLN A 308 7.86 -0.18 -5.03
C GLN A 308 8.89 0.82 -5.58
N ALA A 309 9.89 1.17 -4.78
CA ALA A 309 11.02 1.98 -5.19
C ALA A 309 11.99 1.13 -6.01
N ASP A 310 11.75 1.03 -7.32
CA ASP A 310 12.50 0.14 -8.23
C ASP A 310 12.80 0.80 -9.57
N SER A 311 12.93 2.14 -9.60
CA SER A 311 13.27 2.88 -10.82
C SER A 311 14.63 2.47 -11.35
N VAL A 312 14.65 2.10 -12.63
CA VAL A 312 15.89 1.73 -13.36
C VAL A 312 16.44 2.93 -14.13
N PHE A 313 15.58 3.89 -14.48
CA PHE A 313 15.93 5.05 -15.28
C PHE A 313 15.89 6.33 -14.46
N PRO A 314 16.75 7.33 -14.81
CA PRO A 314 16.64 8.65 -14.24
C PRO A 314 15.26 9.26 -14.54
N LEU A 315 14.74 10.04 -13.59
CA LEU A 315 13.43 10.66 -13.67
C LEU A 315 13.26 11.51 -14.95
N SER A 316 14.30 12.26 -15.33
CA SER A 316 14.31 13.08 -16.56
C SER A 316 13.98 12.26 -17.81
N ARG A 317 14.59 11.08 -17.93
CA ARG A 317 14.36 10.19 -19.07
C ARG A 317 12.95 9.63 -19.09
N SER A 318 12.43 9.28 -17.93
CA SER A 318 11.05 8.79 -17.79
C SER A 318 10.04 9.85 -18.22
N VAL A 319 10.22 11.09 -17.77
CA VAL A 319 9.37 12.23 -18.15
C VAL A 319 9.49 12.51 -19.64
N GLU A 320 10.70 12.55 -20.19
CA GLU A 320 10.92 12.77 -21.63
C GLU A 320 10.22 11.72 -22.49
N MET A 321 10.36 10.43 -22.15
CA MET A 321 9.76 9.34 -22.92
C MET A 321 8.24 9.41 -22.96
N GLU A 322 7.62 9.84 -21.86
CA GLU A 322 6.16 9.96 -21.79
C GLU A 322 5.66 11.21 -22.51
N LEU A 323 6.31 12.34 -22.33
CA LEU A 323 5.91 13.59 -22.97
C LEU A 323 5.98 13.55 -24.50
N ARG A 324 6.87 12.74 -25.07
CA ARG A 324 6.95 12.50 -26.52
C ARG A 324 5.71 11.82 -27.09
N LYS A 325 4.96 11.08 -26.27
CA LYS A 325 3.77 10.31 -26.69
C LYS A 325 2.49 11.10 -26.60
N ILE A 326 2.51 12.24 -25.91
CA ILE A 326 1.31 13.02 -25.61
C ILE A 326 1.31 14.29 -26.46
N TYR A 327 0.28 14.46 -27.26
CA TYR A 327 0.10 15.63 -28.12
C TYR A 327 -0.83 16.70 -27.51
N GLU A 328 -1.67 16.29 -26.55
CA GLU A 328 -2.61 17.19 -25.89
C GLU A 328 -1.94 18.12 -24.86
N PRO A 329 -2.47 19.34 -24.65
CA PRO A 329 -2.01 20.22 -23.60
C PRO A 329 -2.37 19.63 -22.23
N VAL A 330 -1.38 19.29 -21.43
CA VAL A 330 -1.54 18.76 -20.07
C VAL A 330 -0.68 19.53 -19.08
N THR A 331 -1.18 19.69 -17.86
CA THR A 331 -0.37 20.17 -16.74
C THR A 331 0.28 18.98 -16.05
N ILE A 332 1.59 19.01 -15.92
CA ILE A 332 2.38 17.92 -15.35
C ILE A 332 2.58 18.19 -13.86
N ILE A 333 2.23 17.23 -13.04
CA ILE A 333 2.54 17.20 -11.59
C ILE A 333 3.59 16.11 -11.36
N LEU A 334 4.76 16.49 -10.92
CA LEU A 334 5.85 15.59 -10.59
C LEU A 334 6.01 15.53 -9.08
N VAL A 335 5.97 14.33 -8.50
CA VAL A 335 6.14 14.09 -7.07
C VAL A 335 7.42 13.30 -6.84
N THR A 336 8.36 13.88 -6.09
CA THR A 336 9.66 13.29 -5.78
C THR A 336 10.11 13.60 -4.36
N SER A 337 11.08 12.88 -3.84
CA SER A 337 11.74 13.16 -2.55
C SER A 337 13.12 13.79 -2.71
N ASP A 338 13.70 13.73 -3.92
CA ASP A 338 15.06 14.19 -4.19
C ASP A 338 15.05 15.35 -5.18
N LEU A 339 15.82 16.39 -4.87
CA LEU A 339 16.02 17.55 -5.74
C LEU A 339 17.38 17.41 -6.45
N SER A 340 17.40 16.57 -7.45
CA SER A 340 18.60 16.28 -8.24
C SER A 340 18.67 17.12 -9.52
N PRO A 341 19.86 17.23 -10.17
CA PRO A 341 20.00 17.87 -11.49
C PRO A 341 19.12 17.23 -12.57
N ASP A 342 18.65 16.01 -12.37
CA ASP A 342 17.73 15.34 -13.30
C ASP A 342 16.37 16.01 -13.38
N ILE A 343 15.90 16.61 -12.28
CA ILE A 343 14.66 17.40 -12.29
C ILE A 343 14.81 18.63 -13.18
N GLN A 344 15.98 19.28 -13.18
CA GLN A 344 16.24 20.39 -14.08
C GLN A 344 16.11 19.98 -15.55
N LYS A 345 16.66 18.82 -15.93
CA LYS A 345 16.53 18.29 -17.29
C LYS A 345 15.08 17.97 -17.65
N ALA A 346 14.32 17.36 -16.73
CA ALA A 346 12.89 17.10 -16.92
C ALA A 346 12.10 18.40 -17.10
N ALA A 347 12.44 19.42 -16.33
CA ALA A 347 11.84 20.73 -16.39
C ALA A 347 12.18 21.46 -17.72
N ASP A 348 13.43 21.40 -18.17
CA ASP A 348 13.84 21.96 -19.46
C ASP A 348 13.07 21.30 -20.61
N TYR A 349 12.91 19.98 -20.55
CA TYR A 349 12.19 19.24 -21.57
C TYR A 349 10.70 19.61 -21.61
N ALA A 350 10.07 19.73 -20.44
CA ALA A 350 8.66 20.17 -20.34
C ALA A 350 8.49 21.61 -20.87
N ALA A 351 9.45 22.51 -20.57
CA ALA A 351 9.43 23.90 -21.05
C ALA A 351 9.59 23.98 -22.57
N ILE A 352 10.46 23.18 -23.19
CA ILE A 352 10.64 23.11 -24.67
C ILE A 352 9.31 22.73 -25.36
N GLN A 353 8.51 21.88 -24.71
CA GLN A 353 7.20 21.46 -25.23
C GLN A 353 6.04 22.40 -24.85
N ASN A 354 6.32 23.57 -24.27
CA ASN A 354 5.33 24.51 -23.74
C ASN A 354 4.32 23.87 -22.75
N ARG A 355 4.80 22.93 -21.91
CA ARG A 355 3.99 22.26 -20.91
C ARG A 355 4.18 22.92 -19.55
N LYS A 356 3.08 23.08 -18.80
CA LYS A 356 3.14 23.53 -17.40
C LYS A 356 3.67 22.38 -16.54
N LEU A 357 4.72 22.64 -15.76
CA LEU A 357 5.30 21.68 -14.81
C LEU A 357 5.21 22.22 -13.39
N LEU A 358 4.69 21.37 -12.52
CA LEU A 358 4.60 21.56 -11.07
C LEU A 358 5.43 20.45 -10.43
N VAL A 359 6.40 20.82 -9.64
CA VAL A 359 7.25 19.88 -8.92
C VAL A 359 6.97 19.96 -7.43
N PHE A 360 6.57 18.85 -6.85
CA PHE A 360 6.40 18.70 -5.42
C PHE A 360 7.51 17.84 -4.85
N ILE A 361 8.23 18.39 -3.87
CA ILE A 361 9.35 17.73 -3.22
C ILE A 361 8.95 17.38 -1.80
N VAL A 362 8.88 16.09 -1.50
CA VAL A 362 8.51 15.59 -0.18
C VAL A 362 9.75 15.51 0.70
N LYS A 363 9.73 16.20 1.85
CA LYS A 363 10.81 16.18 2.86
C LYS A 363 10.23 15.90 4.25
N GLU A 364 11.06 15.37 5.14
CA GLU A 364 10.65 15.06 6.51
C GLU A 364 10.52 16.34 7.38
N LYS A 365 11.50 17.26 7.28
CA LYS A 365 11.61 18.47 8.11
C LYS A 365 11.99 19.72 7.31
N PRO A 366 11.59 20.93 7.76
CA PRO A 366 11.84 22.18 7.05
C PRO A 366 13.31 22.53 6.77
N ASN A 367 14.27 22.04 7.55
CA ASN A 367 15.69 22.45 7.46
C ASN A 367 16.60 21.37 6.81
N GLN A 368 16.06 20.47 6.01
CA GLN A 368 16.83 19.36 5.41
C GLN A 368 17.34 19.62 3.99
N LEU A 369 17.16 20.82 3.44
CA LEU A 369 17.66 21.12 2.09
C LEU A 369 19.18 21.35 2.12
N SER A 370 19.93 20.64 1.29
CA SER A 370 21.34 20.86 1.10
C SER A 370 21.61 22.14 0.30
N HIS A 371 22.83 22.68 0.39
CA HIS A 371 23.23 23.86 -0.41
C HIS A 371 23.06 23.61 -1.93
N GLN A 372 23.27 22.39 -2.39
CA GLN A 372 23.08 22.02 -3.79
C GLN A 372 21.58 22.05 -4.15
N GLU A 373 20.71 21.50 -3.31
CA GLU A 373 19.26 21.53 -3.53
C GLU A 373 18.70 22.96 -3.54
N LEU A 374 19.20 23.85 -2.66
CA LEU A 374 18.82 25.25 -2.69
C LEU A 374 19.19 25.94 -4.01
N SER A 375 20.38 25.69 -4.53
CA SER A 375 20.81 26.25 -5.81
C SER A 375 19.97 25.75 -7.00
N ILE A 376 19.55 24.47 -6.96
CA ILE A 376 18.65 23.89 -7.97
C ILE A 376 17.27 24.55 -7.88
N LEU A 377 16.75 24.71 -6.67
CA LEU A 377 15.46 25.34 -6.41
C LEU A 377 15.42 26.78 -6.94
N GLU A 378 16.45 27.61 -6.63
CA GLU A 378 16.58 28.95 -7.19
C GLU A 378 16.63 28.97 -8.72
N THR A 379 17.33 28.00 -9.31
CA THR A 379 17.43 27.90 -10.78
C THR A 379 16.07 27.58 -11.40
N LEU A 380 15.31 26.65 -10.83
CA LEU A 380 13.97 26.31 -11.30
C LEU A 380 12.99 27.48 -11.14
N GLN A 381 13.06 28.20 -10.01
CA GLN A 381 12.23 29.39 -9.77
C GLN A 381 12.55 30.51 -10.77
N LYS A 382 13.83 30.79 -11.07
CA LYS A 382 14.25 31.73 -12.11
C LYS A 382 13.69 31.39 -13.49
N ARG A 383 13.49 30.10 -13.78
CA ARG A 383 12.86 29.58 -15.00
C ARG A 383 11.33 29.59 -14.96
N LYS A 384 10.73 30.17 -13.92
CA LYS A 384 9.26 30.22 -13.70
C LYS A 384 8.61 28.82 -13.61
N ILE A 385 9.37 27.81 -13.19
CA ILE A 385 8.87 26.47 -12.90
C ILE A 385 8.42 26.48 -11.45
N PHE A 386 7.21 26.01 -11.24
CA PHE A 386 6.63 25.95 -9.91
C PHE A 386 7.24 24.78 -9.14
N VAL A 387 7.91 25.05 -8.04
CA VAL A 387 8.47 24.06 -7.13
C VAL A 387 7.98 24.33 -5.72
N ASN A 388 7.32 23.36 -5.12
CA ASN A 388 6.88 23.42 -3.74
C ASN A 388 7.50 22.31 -2.90
N VAL A 389 8.07 22.65 -1.75
CA VAL A 389 8.63 21.70 -0.79
C VAL A 389 7.56 21.39 0.24
N VAL A 390 7.16 20.14 0.30
CA VAL A 390 6.07 19.63 1.13
C VAL A 390 6.63 18.80 2.27
N TYR A 391 6.13 19.02 3.48
CA TYR A 391 6.57 18.33 4.68
C TYR A 391 5.50 17.35 5.16
N GLU A 392 5.91 16.19 5.71
CA GLU A 392 5.02 15.07 6.08
C GLU A 392 3.77 15.48 6.89
N ASN A 393 3.80 16.51 7.68
CA ASN A 393 2.65 16.92 8.52
C ASN A 393 1.91 18.16 8.01
N ARG A 394 2.15 18.64 6.79
CA ARG A 394 1.59 19.88 6.25
C ARG A 394 1.08 19.76 4.82
N TYR A 395 0.38 18.67 4.51
CA TYR A 395 -0.15 18.45 3.15
C TYR A 395 -1.39 19.29 2.81
N THR A 396 -2.12 19.81 3.79
CA THR A 396 -3.46 20.38 3.60
C THR A 396 -3.51 21.64 2.73
N ASN A 397 -2.48 22.49 2.74
CA ASN A 397 -2.48 23.80 2.07
C ASN A 397 -1.49 23.92 0.92
N VAL A 398 -1.04 22.82 0.37
CA VAL A 398 0.06 22.78 -0.60
C VAL A 398 -0.27 23.53 -1.90
N PHE A 399 -1.53 23.55 -2.34
CA PHE A 399 -1.95 24.31 -3.51
C PHE A 399 -2.22 25.80 -3.21
N PHE A 400 -2.46 26.20 -1.97
CA PHE A 400 -2.57 27.61 -1.56
C PHE A 400 -1.22 28.34 -1.55
N GLU A 401 -0.15 27.64 -1.23
CA GLU A 401 1.21 28.22 -1.27
C GLU A 401 1.70 28.41 -2.72
N VAL A 402 1.06 27.73 -3.68
CA VAL A 402 1.26 27.91 -5.13
C VAL A 402 0.74 29.27 -5.58
N SER A 403 -0.20 29.84 -4.88
CA SER A 403 -0.92 31.07 -5.27
C SER A 403 -0.31 32.37 -4.68
N LYS A 404 0.76 32.30 -3.90
CA LYS A 404 1.53 33.45 -3.42
C LYS A 404 2.86 33.56 -4.15
#